data_a2f0a37eddc27044aac4124b09d27109
#
_entry.id   a2f0a37eddc27044aac4124b09d27109
#
_cell.length_a   1.000
_cell.length_b   1.000
_cell.length_c   1.000
_cell.angle_alpha   90.00
_cell.angle_beta   90.00
_cell.angle_gamma   90.00
#
_symmetry.space_group_name_H-M   'P 1'
#
loop_
_entity.id
_entity.type
_entity.pdbx_description
1 polymer ?
#
loop_
_entity_poly.entity_id
_entity_poly.type
_entity_poly.pdbx_seq_one_letter_code
_entity_poly.pdbx_strand_id
1 'polypeptide(L)'
;MRRRLAGIAILGLLALTSACGGGGGNGSSAEPAEGPVTITMWTRAATQAQSERLVKAYNSSHKNQVKLTVIPTDNYQPRIAAAAGAKQLPDVFAADVIFVPNYTSQGLFLDITDRIAALPYKDKLAPSHMKLGTMDGRQYTLPHTLDLSVWFWNKDLYEKAGLDPEKGPKTLKEFAQQATTIQDKLGKDGKVHGTFFGGNCGGCYVFTFWPSVWAAGGQVMNAEGTTSLNDQPPMTDVFKIWRELYDKKAVGPTAKEEQGPTWTGFFPKGEIGVMPMPSTTLGLMPKDMKIGVTPIAGPDGGESTFVGGDSVGISSTTKNADAAWDFLSWTMSDDAQVEVMAKNKDVLARTDLSSNKYSSEDPRVVLINSLVAKGQTPFAPRFGQTYNDPQGPWLRLAREAIFGDASKLPQLNAEITKSLQQ
;
A
#
# COMPACT_ATOMS: atom_id res chain seq x y z
N MET A 1 37.84 -18.79 55.97
CA MET A 1 37.73 -20.26 56.26
C MET A 1 37.55 -20.91 54.86
N ARG A 2 38.62 -21.44 54.25
CA ARG A 2 39.22 -22.79 54.35
C ARG A 2 38.09 -23.85 54.19
N ARG A 3 37.97 -24.66 53.09
CA ARG A 3 38.79 -25.79 52.62
C ARG A 3 38.13 -26.34 51.30
N ARG A 4 38.88 -26.56 50.21
CA ARG A 4 39.62 -27.78 49.75
C ARG A 4 38.68 -28.80 49.05
N LEU A 5 38.84 -28.98 47.71
CA LEU A 5 39.64 -29.95 46.92
C LEU A 5 39.16 -31.41 46.99
N ALA A 6 38.85 -31.93 45.81
CA ALA A 6 39.25 -33.25 45.22
C ALA A 6 38.52 -33.38 43.86
N GLY A 7 39.07 -33.62 42.86
CA GLY A 7 40.03 -34.22 41.98
C GLY A 7 39.87 -35.72 41.83
N ILE A 8 39.33 -36.19 40.62
CA ILE A 8 39.62 -37.56 40.12
C ILE A 8 39.73 -37.46 38.59
N ALA A 9 40.92 -37.81 38.13
CA ALA A 9 41.26 -38.10 36.74
C ALA A 9 41.13 -39.61 36.50
N ILE A 10 40.57 -40.03 35.34
CA ILE A 10 40.80 -41.39 34.84
C ILE A 10 41.15 -41.26 33.36
N LEU A 11 42.37 -41.76 33.07
CA LEU A 11 42.95 -42.03 31.73
C LEU A 11 42.41 -43.35 31.14
N GLY A 12 42.45 -43.37 29.83
CA GLY A 12 42.60 -44.64 29.05
C GLY A 12 41.59 -44.72 27.90
N LEU A 13 41.85 -45.07 26.67
CA LEU A 13 43.00 -45.64 25.99
C LEU A 13 42.78 -45.40 24.48
N LEU A 14 43.83 -45.17 23.72
CA LEU A 14 43.89 -45.11 22.28
C LEU A 14 43.57 -46.49 21.65
N ALA A 15 42.84 -46.43 20.51
CA ALA A 15 43.00 -47.43 19.46
C ALA A 15 42.98 -46.78 18.09
N LEU A 16 44.13 -46.67 17.46
CA LEU A 16 44.35 -46.37 16.05
C LEU A 16 44.04 -47.61 15.22
N THR A 17 43.18 -47.41 14.18
CA THR A 17 43.24 -48.28 12.98
C THR A 17 43.20 -47.42 11.75
N SER A 18 44.30 -47.39 11.06
CA SER A 18 44.48 -46.88 9.70
C SER A 18 43.87 -47.83 8.70
N ALA A 19 43.05 -47.31 7.77
CA ALA A 19 42.84 -47.98 6.47
C ALA A 19 42.75 -46.89 5.39
N CYS A 20 43.76 -46.85 4.53
CA CYS A 20 43.77 -46.17 3.26
C CYS A 20 42.85 -46.89 2.26
N GLY A 21 42.07 -46.09 1.51
CA GLY A 21 41.35 -46.58 0.32
C GLY A 21 40.80 -45.37 -0.45
N GLY A 22 41.38 -45.14 -1.64
CA GLY A 22 41.23 -43.94 -2.44
C GLY A 22 39.91 -43.84 -3.23
N GLY A 23 39.66 -42.66 -3.77
CA GLY A 23 38.98 -42.43 -5.04
C GLY A 23 37.59 -41.87 -4.95
N GLY A 24 37.38 -40.75 -5.59
CA GLY A 24 36.10 -40.36 -6.15
C GLY A 24 35.48 -39.14 -5.47
N GLY A 25 35.73 -37.95 -6.00
CA GLY A 25 34.96 -36.77 -5.70
C GLY A 25 33.49 -36.96 -6.10
N ASN A 26 32.61 -36.82 -5.13
CA ASN A 26 31.22 -36.53 -5.38
C ASN A 26 30.89 -35.28 -4.60
N GLY A 27 30.64 -34.20 -5.34
CA GLY A 27 29.98 -33.03 -4.79
C GLY A 27 28.61 -33.44 -4.26
N SER A 28 28.48 -33.50 -2.96
CA SER A 28 27.18 -33.62 -2.32
C SER A 28 26.37 -32.38 -2.65
N SER A 29 25.57 -32.45 -3.73
CA SER A 29 24.35 -31.68 -3.81
C SER A 29 23.51 -32.14 -2.62
N ALA A 30 23.34 -31.26 -1.64
CA ALA A 30 22.39 -31.47 -0.57
C ALA A 30 21.02 -31.65 -1.23
N GLU A 31 20.48 -32.87 -1.13
CA GLU A 31 19.09 -33.14 -1.52
C GLU A 31 18.18 -32.20 -0.70
N PRO A 32 17.11 -31.60 -1.34
CA PRO A 32 16.13 -30.79 -0.61
C PRO A 32 15.55 -31.63 0.53
N ALA A 33 15.42 -31.04 1.70
CA ALA A 33 14.83 -31.72 2.86
C ALA A 33 13.42 -32.20 2.50
N GLU A 34 13.20 -33.50 2.44
CA GLU A 34 11.92 -34.15 2.15
C GLU A 34 10.97 -34.02 3.34
N GLY A 35 10.49 -32.83 3.65
CA GLY A 35 9.53 -32.61 4.74
C GLY A 35 8.83 -31.27 4.68
N PRO A 36 7.72 -31.12 5.42
CA PRO A 36 7.02 -29.81 5.53
C PRO A 36 7.95 -28.76 6.11
N VAL A 37 8.01 -27.59 5.46
CA VAL A 37 8.81 -26.44 5.89
C VAL A 37 7.91 -25.41 6.55
N THR A 38 8.36 -24.83 7.67
CA THR A 38 7.73 -23.65 8.25
C THR A 38 8.55 -22.42 7.90
N ILE A 39 7.99 -21.55 7.05
CA ILE A 39 8.58 -20.25 6.71
C ILE A 39 8.11 -19.17 7.65
N THR A 40 8.93 -18.14 7.82
CA THR A 40 8.61 -16.96 8.61
C THR A 40 8.16 -15.83 7.70
N MET A 41 7.09 -15.12 8.10
CA MET A 41 6.58 -13.94 7.39
C MET A 41 6.41 -12.76 8.33
N TRP A 42 6.83 -11.58 7.89
CA TRP A 42 6.52 -10.33 8.56
C TRP A 42 5.54 -9.49 7.75
N THR A 43 4.57 -8.90 8.46
CA THR A 43 3.64 -7.90 7.94
C THR A 43 3.49 -6.74 8.93
N ARG A 44 3.08 -5.57 8.44
CA ARG A 44 2.77 -4.41 9.28
C ARG A 44 1.32 -4.49 9.80
N ALA A 45 1.04 -3.83 10.91
CA ALA A 45 -0.29 -3.84 11.55
C ALA A 45 -1.39 -3.30 10.62
N ALA A 46 -1.07 -2.36 9.72
CA ALA A 46 -2.04 -1.80 8.77
C ALA A 46 -2.64 -2.84 7.81
N THR A 47 -1.91 -3.94 7.50
CA THR A 47 -2.34 -5.00 6.59
C THR A 47 -2.51 -6.36 7.29
N GLN A 48 -2.59 -6.34 8.64
CA GLN A 48 -2.68 -7.54 9.47
C GLN A 48 -3.85 -8.43 9.08
N ALA A 49 -5.06 -7.88 8.98
CA ALA A 49 -6.28 -8.67 8.79
C ALA A 49 -6.24 -9.49 7.49
N GLN A 50 -5.75 -8.90 6.39
CA GLN A 50 -5.61 -9.58 5.11
C GLN A 50 -4.54 -10.66 5.17
N SER A 51 -3.37 -10.33 5.73
CA SER A 51 -2.25 -11.28 5.88
C SER A 51 -2.63 -12.48 6.74
N GLU A 52 -3.33 -12.26 7.87
CA GLU A 52 -3.82 -13.35 8.75
C GLU A 52 -4.79 -14.28 8.03
N ARG A 53 -5.71 -13.73 7.21
CA ARG A 53 -6.65 -14.55 6.43
C ARG A 53 -5.93 -15.43 5.41
N LEU A 54 -5.00 -14.86 4.65
CA LEU A 54 -4.19 -15.60 3.68
C LEU A 54 -3.37 -16.70 4.35
N VAL A 55 -2.64 -16.36 5.40
CA VAL A 55 -1.80 -17.33 6.14
C VAL A 55 -2.65 -18.44 6.76
N LYS A 56 -3.79 -18.10 7.38
CA LYS A 56 -4.70 -19.11 7.95
C LYS A 56 -5.22 -20.07 6.87
N ALA A 57 -5.63 -19.55 5.73
CA ALA A 57 -6.17 -20.36 4.64
C ALA A 57 -5.09 -21.27 4.05
N TYR A 58 -3.88 -20.75 3.79
CA TYR A 58 -2.75 -21.54 3.32
C TYR A 58 -2.40 -22.65 4.30
N ASN A 59 -2.21 -22.32 5.57
CA ASN A 59 -1.84 -23.29 6.61
C ASN A 59 -2.88 -24.41 6.81
N SER A 60 -4.14 -24.16 6.46
CA SER A 60 -5.21 -25.19 6.57
C SER A 60 -5.23 -26.18 5.41
N SER A 61 -4.59 -25.88 4.28
CA SER A 61 -4.69 -26.65 3.04
C SER A 61 -3.34 -27.14 2.48
N HIS A 62 -2.22 -26.64 3.00
CA HIS A 62 -0.87 -26.97 2.51
C HIS A 62 -0.02 -27.65 3.57
N LYS A 63 0.96 -28.44 3.11
CA LYS A 63 1.92 -29.11 3.99
C LYS A 63 2.92 -28.14 4.59
N ASN A 64 3.43 -27.21 3.77
CA ASN A 64 4.25 -26.10 4.25
C ASN A 64 3.40 -25.17 5.12
N GLN A 65 4.03 -24.55 6.11
CA GLN A 65 3.34 -23.67 7.04
C GLN A 65 3.98 -22.28 7.04
N VAL A 66 3.21 -21.26 7.34
CA VAL A 66 3.67 -19.87 7.47
C VAL A 66 3.49 -19.41 8.90
N LYS A 67 4.57 -18.96 9.55
CA LYS A 67 4.53 -18.31 10.84
C LYS A 67 4.53 -16.80 10.65
N LEU A 68 3.37 -16.18 10.79
CA LEU A 68 3.19 -14.73 10.66
C LEU A 68 3.63 -13.99 11.93
N THR A 69 4.35 -12.89 11.75
CA THR A 69 4.63 -11.89 12.79
C THR A 69 4.08 -10.54 12.32
N VAL A 70 3.20 -9.96 13.12
CA VAL A 70 2.66 -8.62 12.89
C VAL A 70 3.49 -7.62 13.67
N ILE A 71 3.94 -6.55 13.01
CA ILE A 71 4.77 -5.50 13.59
C ILE A 71 3.99 -4.18 13.53
N PRO A 72 3.96 -3.38 14.61
CA PRO A 72 3.35 -2.05 14.57
C PRO A 72 3.89 -1.22 13.40
N THR A 73 3.01 -0.52 12.69
CA THR A 73 3.35 0.17 11.44
C THR A 73 4.53 1.14 11.61
N ASP A 74 4.54 1.92 12.68
CA ASP A 74 5.60 2.91 12.96
C ASP A 74 6.97 2.26 13.25
N ASN A 75 6.98 1.01 13.70
CA ASN A 75 8.19 0.25 14.01
C ASN A 75 8.64 -0.66 12.86
N TYR A 76 7.86 -0.77 11.80
CA TYR A 76 8.10 -1.75 10.74
C TYR A 76 9.40 -1.48 9.99
N GLN A 77 9.59 -0.26 9.49
CA GLN A 77 10.79 0.12 8.74
C GLN A 77 12.07 0.03 9.58
N PRO A 78 12.14 0.60 10.80
CA PRO A 78 13.33 0.43 11.65
C PRO A 78 13.66 -1.04 11.90
N ARG A 79 12.64 -1.90 12.03
CA ARG A 79 12.85 -3.33 12.24
C ARG A 79 13.37 -4.04 11.00
N ILE A 80 12.86 -3.72 9.81
CA ILE A 80 13.42 -4.24 8.54
C ILE A 80 14.89 -3.81 8.39
N ALA A 81 15.20 -2.54 8.62
CA ALA A 81 16.56 -2.03 8.50
C ALA A 81 17.53 -2.73 9.47
N ALA A 82 17.15 -2.92 10.74
CA ALA A 82 17.93 -3.62 11.74
C ALA A 82 18.15 -5.10 11.36
N ALA A 83 17.11 -5.80 10.91
CA ALA A 83 17.17 -7.18 10.49
C ALA A 83 18.00 -7.38 9.23
N ALA A 84 17.91 -6.46 8.28
CA ALA A 84 18.73 -6.45 7.06
C ALA A 84 20.23 -6.32 7.41
N GLY A 85 20.58 -5.35 8.27
CA GLY A 85 21.96 -5.17 8.75
C GLY A 85 22.51 -6.39 9.50
N ALA A 86 21.66 -7.09 10.26
CA ALA A 86 21.99 -8.31 10.98
C ALA A 86 21.94 -9.59 10.13
N LYS A 87 21.48 -9.52 8.86
CA LYS A 87 21.18 -10.68 7.98
C LYS A 87 20.17 -11.66 8.61
N GLN A 88 19.15 -11.10 9.29
CA GLN A 88 18.12 -11.84 10.03
C GLN A 88 16.70 -11.47 9.55
N LEU A 89 16.57 -11.15 8.27
CA LEU A 89 15.25 -10.96 7.67
C LEU A 89 14.44 -12.26 7.74
N PRO A 90 13.10 -12.21 7.86
CA PRO A 90 12.26 -13.38 7.72
C PRO A 90 12.37 -13.95 6.31
N ASP A 91 11.84 -15.17 6.07
CA ASP A 91 11.85 -15.78 4.73
C ASP A 91 11.05 -14.94 3.73
N VAL A 92 9.95 -14.34 4.19
CA VAL A 92 9.05 -13.50 3.40
C VAL A 92 8.72 -12.24 4.20
N PHE A 93 8.67 -11.09 3.55
CA PHE A 93 8.15 -9.90 4.18
C PHE A 93 7.34 -9.02 3.22
N ALA A 94 6.23 -8.50 3.75
CA ALA A 94 5.43 -7.51 3.07
C ALA A 94 6.09 -6.12 3.23
N ALA A 95 5.96 -5.28 2.22
CA ALA A 95 6.46 -3.91 2.24
C ALA A 95 5.39 -2.97 1.70
N ASP A 96 5.14 -1.87 2.43
CA ASP A 96 4.35 -0.78 1.87
C ASP A 96 4.93 -0.41 0.50
N VAL A 97 4.06 -0.27 -0.49
CA VAL A 97 4.44 -0.02 -1.89
C VAL A 97 5.46 1.10 -2.05
N ILE A 98 5.41 2.12 -1.23
CA ILE A 98 6.32 3.27 -1.29
C ILE A 98 7.76 2.96 -0.89
N PHE A 99 8.02 1.81 -0.21
CA PHE A 99 9.37 1.39 0.21
C PHE A 99 9.92 0.25 -0.64
N VAL A 100 9.12 -0.37 -1.50
CA VAL A 100 9.56 -1.49 -2.36
C VAL A 100 10.78 -1.11 -3.22
N PRO A 101 10.80 0.05 -3.92
CA PRO A 101 11.97 0.42 -4.72
C PRO A 101 13.25 0.57 -3.89
N ASN A 102 13.13 1.13 -2.68
CA ASN A 102 14.25 1.28 -1.75
C ASN A 102 14.79 -0.08 -1.29
N TYR A 103 13.90 -1.00 -0.86
CA TYR A 103 14.32 -2.33 -0.40
C TYR A 103 14.90 -3.18 -1.54
N THR A 104 14.34 -3.05 -2.73
CA THR A 104 14.86 -3.73 -3.94
C THR A 104 16.25 -3.23 -4.29
N SER A 105 16.49 -1.90 -4.27
CA SER A 105 17.81 -1.31 -4.56
C SER A 105 18.88 -1.70 -3.54
N GLN A 106 18.49 -2.02 -2.31
CA GLN A 106 19.36 -2.54 -1.26
C GLN A 106 19.61 -4.06 -1.35
N GLY A 107 19.02 -4.75 -2.33
CA GLY A 107 19.16 -6.19 -2.51
C GLY A 107 18.49 -7.04 -1.41
N LEU A 108 17.42 -6.52 -0.78
CA LEU A 108 16.75 -7.25 0.30
C LEU A 108 15.83 -8.36 -0.21
N PHE A 109 15.37 -8.27 -1.46
CA PHE A 109 14.51 -9.27 -2.09
C PHE A 109 15.29 -10.18 -3.06
N LEU A 110 14.89 -11.42 -3.13
CA LEU A 110 15.35 -12.41 -4.11
C LEU A 110 14.76 -12.07 -5.48
N ASP A 111 15.53 -12.25 -6.54
CA ASP A 111 15.04 -12.21 -7.91
C ASP A 111 14.09 -13.40 -8.15
N ILE A 112 12.84 -13.09 -8.50
CA ILE A 112 11.78 -14.07 -8.76
C ILE A 112 11.25 -13.98 -10.20
N THR A 113 12.02 -13.39 -11.12
CA THR A 113 11.63 -13.13 -12.51
C THR A 113 11.15 -14.41 -13.22
N ASP A 114 11.96 -15.46 -13.19
CA ASP A 114 11.61 -16.72 -13.86
C ASP A 114 10.41 -17.41 -13.21
N ARG A 115 10.27 -17.29 -11.90
CA ARG A 115 9.15 -17.85 -11.15
C ARG A 115 7.84 -17.15 -11.53
N ILE A 116 7.84 -15.83 -11.67
CA ILE A 116 6.67 -15.06 -12.13
C ILE A 116 6.38 -15.34 -13.60
N ALA A 117 7.40 -15.43 -14.45
CA ALA A 117 7.23 -15.75 -15.87
C ALA A 117 6.48 -17.06 -16.11
N ALA A 118 6.60 -18.02 -15.18
CA ALA A 118 5.90 -19.30 -15.22
C ALA A 118 4.43 -19.23 -14.74
N LEU A 119 3.97 -18.15 -14.14
CA LEU A 119 2.58 -18.01 -13.70
C LEU A 119 1.62 -17.85 -14.88
N PRO A 120 0.54 -18.63 -14.97
CA PRO A 120 -0.39 -18.57 -16.09
C PRO A 120 -1.18 -17.26 -16.15
N TYR A 121 -1.23 -16.52 -15.05
CA TYR A 121 -1.94 -15.26 -14.87
C TYR A 121 -1.02 -14.06 -14.61
N LYS A 122 0.28 -14.15 -14.94
CA LYS A 122 1.26 -13.07 -14.72
C LYS A 122 0.81 -11.70 -15.26
N ASP A 123 0.19 -11.68 -16.45
CA ASP A 123 -0.28 -10.47 -17.11
C ASP A 123 -1.63 -9.95 -16.53
N LYS A 124 -2.15 -10.62 -15.51
CA LYS A 124 -3.39 -10.26 -14.79
C LYS A 124 -3.12 -9.74 -13.38
N LEU A 125 -1.88 -9.73 -12.94
CA LEU A 125 -1.49 -9.16 -11.66
C LEU A 125 -1.59 -7.63 -11.70
N ALA A 126 -1.84 -6.99 -10.54
CA ALA A 126 -1.98 -5.54 -10.41
C ALA A 126 -0.79 -4.80 -11.06
N PRO A 127 -1.01 -4.07 -12.18
CA PRO A 127 0.10 -3.57 -13.02
C PRO A 127 1.02 -2.60 -12.28
N SER A 128 0.45 -1.75 -11.44
CA SER A 128 1.21 -0.76 -10.66
C SER A 128 2.17 -1.42 -9.65
N HIS A 129 1.72 -2.47 -8.94
CA HIS A 129 2.56 -3.24 -8.01
C HIS A 129 3.64 -4.04 -8.74
N MET A 130 3.30 -4.62 -9.89
CA MET A 130 4.28 -5.33 -10.72
C MET A 130 5.36 -4.38 -11.22
N LYS A 131 4.97 -3.20 -11.75
CA LYS A 131 5.93 -2.15 -12.16
C LYS A 131 6.82 -1.71 -11.01
N LEU A 132 6.26 -1.52 -9.82
CA LEU A 132 6.98 -1.08 -8.64
C LEU A 132 8.02 -2.09 -8.15
N GLY A 133 7.69 -3.39 -8.26
CA GLY A 133 8.57 -4.52 -7.92
C GLY A 133 9.62 -4.85 -8.98
N THR A 134 9.66 -4.09 -10.10
CA THR A 134 10.61 -4.31 -11.19
C THR A 134 11.79 -3.35 -11.07
N MET A 135 13.02 -3.87 -11.15
CA MET A 135 14.24 -3.08 -11.20
C MET A 135 15.21 -3.75 -12.18
N ASP A 136 15.82 -2.97 -13.08
CA ASP A 136 16.77 -3.42 -14.10
C ASP A 136 16.24 -4.60 -14.93
N GLY A 137 14.94 -4.58 -15.25
CA GLY A 137 14.25 -5.62 -16.02
C GLY A 137 13.97 -6.92 -15.26
N ARG A 138 14.23 -6.97 -13.96
CA ARG A 138 14.00 -8.10 -13.09
C ARG A 138 12.86 -7.84 -12.11
N GLN A 139 12.15 -8.90 -11.73
CA GLN A 139 11.02 -8.82 -10.82
C GLN A 139 11.37 -9.36 -9.44
N TYR A 140 11.04 -8.63 -8.39
CA TYR A 140 11.43 -8.93 -7.01
C TYR A 140 10.26 -9.13 -6.06
N THR A 141 9.08 -8.61 -6.38
CA THR A 141 7.91 -8.70 -5.51
C THR A 141 6.64 -9.04 -6.28
N LEU A 142 5.66 -9.61 -5.58
CA LEU A 142 4.27 -9.75 -6.00
C LEU A 142 3.37 -8.74 -5.27
N PRO A 143 2.19 -8.38 -5.81
CA PRO A 143 1.15 -7.72 -5.03
C PRO A 143 0.79 -8.56 -3.81
N HIS A 144 0.46 -7.94 -2.67
CA HIS A 144 0.02 -8.66 -1.48
C HIS A 144 -1.38 -8.22 -1.03
N THR A 145 -1.49 -7.00 -0.56
CA THR A 145 -2.74 -6.39 -0.16
C THR A 145 -2.87 -5.05 -0.88
N LEU A 146 -4.05 -4.76 -1.40
CA LEU A 146 -4.30 -3.54 -2.13
C LEU A 146 -5.28 -2.65 -1.37
N ASP A 147 -5.07 -1.35 -1.47
CA ASP A 147 -5.99 -0.31 -1.02
C ASP A 147 -6.01 0.81 -2.05
N LEU A 148 -7.20 1.19 -2.48
CA LEU A 148 -7.37 2.19 -3.52
C LEU A 148 -7.99 3.47 -2.97
N SER A 149 -7.56 4.61 -3.49
CA SER A 149 -8.25 5.87 -3.24
C SER A 149 -9.46 6.02 -4.15
N VAL A 150 -10.60 6.31 -3.57
CA VAL A 150 -11.87 6.54 -4.28
C VAL A 150 -12.62 7.70 -3.64
N TRP A 151 -13.61 8.25 -4.31
CA TRP A 151 -14.53 9.19 -3.67
C TRP A 151 -15.74 8.45 -3.14
N PHE A 152 -16.04 8.69 -1.85
CA PHE A 152 -17.32 8.31 -1.23
C PHE A 152 -18.22 9.53 -1.15
N TRP A 153 -19.52 9.35 -1.36
CA TRP A 153 -20.51 10.37 -1.05
C TRP A 153 -21.65 9.80 -0.20
N ASN A 154 -22.17 10.64 0.68
CA ASN A 154 -23.30 10.32 1.55
C ASN A 154 -24.59 10.67 0.81
N LYS A 155 -25.33 9.65 0.38
CA LYS A 155 -26.57 9.82 -0.41
C LYS A 155 -27.65 10.57 0.35
N ASP A 156 -27.76 10.36 1.68
CA ASP A 156 -28.77 11.06 2.49
C ASP A 156 -28.46 12.55 2.63
N LEU A 157 -27.17 12.95 2.70
CA LEU A 157 -26.78 14.37 2.67
C LEU A 157 -26.96 14.98 1.30
N TYR A 158 -26.73 14.24 0.22
CA TYR A 158 -27.02 14.68 -1.14
C TYR A 158 -28.51 15.00 -1.30
N GLU A 159 -29.40 14.08 -0.93
CA GLU A 159 -30.85 14.27 -0.99
C GLU A 159 -31.28 15.49 -0.18
N LYS A 160 -30.81 15.64 1.06
CA LYS A 160 -31.11 16.80 1.93
C LYS A 160 -30.60 18.12 1.34
N ALA A 161 -29.49 18.11 0.60
CA ALA A 161 -28.95 19.29 -0.06
C ALA A 161 -29.64 19.60 -1.40
N GLY A 162 -30.52 18.72 -1.88
CA GLY A 162 -31.20 18.85 -3.18
C GLY A 162 -30.34 18.40 -4.37
N LEU A 163 -29.31 17.58 -4.10
CA LEU A 163 -28.51 16.88 -5.11
C LEU A 163 -29.12 15.51 -5.41
N ASP A 164 -28.85 14.97 -6.60
CA ASP A 164 -29.25 13.62 -6.97
C ASP A 164 -28.42 12.59 -6.18
N PRO A 165 -29.02 11.81 -5.26
CA PRO A 165 -28.28 10.87 -4.41
C PRO A 165 -27.65 9.71 -5.17
N GLU A 166 -28.09 9.45 -6.42
CA GLU A 166 -27.57 8.37 -7.26
C GLU A 166 -26.43 8.83 -8.19
N LYS A 167 -26.12 10.12 -8.20
CA LYS A 167 -25.08 10.70 -9.07
C LYS A 167 -23.94 11.32 -8.27
N GLY A 168 -22.88 10.54 -8.11
CA GLY A 168 -21.60 11.07 -7.60
C GLY A 168 -20.90 11.97 -8.62
N PRO A 169 -19.83 12.67 -8.18
CA PRO A 169 -19.07 13.57 -9.05
C PRO A 169 -18.31 12.79 -10.14
N LYS A 170 -18.28 13.33 -11.35
CA LYS A 170 -17.54 12.79 -12.51
C LYS A 170 -16.29 13.60 -12.85
N THR A 171 -16.15 14.78 -12.26
CA THR A 171 -14.97 15.65 -12.37
C THR A 171 -14.63 16.22 -11.00
N LEU A 172 -13.39 16.67 -10.80
CA LEU A 172 -13.02 17.36 -9.56
C LEU A 172 -13.76 18.70 -9.41
N LYS A 173 -14.13 19.34 -10.52
CA LYS A 173 -14.99 20.54 -10.52
C LYS A 173 -16.40 20.23 -10.00
N GLU A 174 -17.00 19.12 -10.47
CA GLU A 174 -18.30 18.66 -9.93
C GLU A 174 -18.20 18.27 -8.47
N PHE A 175 -17.11 17.57 -8.05
CA PHE A 175 -16.85 17.28 -6.65
C PHE A 175 -16.86 18.55 -5.81
N ALA A 176 -16.15 19.59 -6.25
CA ALA A 176 -16.07 20.86 -5.55
C ALA A 176 -17.44 21.59 -5.51
N GLN A 177 -18.20 21.54 -6.61
CA GLN A 177 -19.55 22.12 -6.65
C GLN A 177 -20.50 21.40 -5.69
N GLN A 178 -20.51 20.06 -5.69
CA GLN A 178 -21.37 19.27 -4.82
C GLN A 178 -21.00 19.46 -3.34
N ALA A 179 -19.70 19.45 -3.01
CA ALA A 179 -19.22 19.74 -1.66
C ALA A 179 -19.63 21.15 -1.18
N THR A 180 -19.50 22.16 -2.04
CA THR A 180 -19.92 23.54 -1.73
C THR A 180 -21.44 23.59 -1.52
N THR A 181 -22.24 22.94 -2.35
CA THR A 181 -23.69 22.88 -2.22
C THR A 181 -24.12 22.29 -0.87
N ILE A 182 -23.48 21.20 -0.46
CA ILE A 182 -23.76 20.56 0.84
C ILE A 182 -23.39 21.50 1.98
N GLN A 183 -22.23 22.17 1.91
CA GLN A 183 -21.81 23.14 2.92
C GLN A 183 -22.81 24.29 3.05
N ASP A 184 -23.23 24.88 1.94
CA ASP A 184 -24.14 26.02 1.91
C ASP A 184 -25.54 25.69 2.44
N LYS A 185 -26.03 24.48 2.15
CA LYS A 185 -27.37 24.04 2.55
C LYS A 185 -27.44 23.46 3.95
N LEU A 186 -26.42 22.69 4.36
CA LEU A 186 -26.46 21.87 5.56
C LEU A 186 -25.39 22.25 6.60
N GLY A 187 -24.35 22.99 6.22
CA GLY A 187 -23.19 23.27 7.09
C GLY A 187 -23.36 24.45 8.06
N LYS A 188 -24.56 25.06 8.15
CA LYS A 188 -24.79 26.29 8.93
C LYS A 188 -24.58 26.14 10.44
N ASP A 189 -24.86 24.96 10.97
CA ASP A 189 -24.72 24.63 12.40
C ASP A 189 -23.32 24.05 12.74
N GLY A 190 -22.44 23.91 11.75
CA GLY A 190 -21.08 23.40 11.92
C GLY A 190 -20.98 21.87 12.15
N LYS A 191 -22.08 21.13 11.97
CA LYS A 191 -22.11 19.66 12.14
C LYS A 191 -21.85 18.91 10.84
N VAL A 192 -22.24 19.51 9.70
CA VAL A 192 -22.05 18.91 8.38
C VAL A 192 -21.08 19.76 7.58
N HIS A 193 -20.17 19.12 6.87
CA HIS A 193 -19.23 19.76 5.98
C HIS A 193 -19.30 19.16 4.57
N GLY A 194 -18.98 19.96 3.56
CA GLY A 194 -18.97 19.50 2.17
C GLY A 194 -17.99 18.39 1.96
N THR A 195 -16.73 18.58 2.44
CA THR A 195 -15.64 17.60 2.29
C THR A 195 -14.66 17.66 3.47
N PHE A 196 -13.73 16.68 3.48
CA PHE A 196 -12.65 16.60 4.46
C PHE A 196 -11.41 15.90 3.87
N PHE A 197 -10.22 16.21 4.38
CA PHE A 197 -8.96 15.54 4.03
C PHE A 197 -7.89 15.78 5.12
N GLY A 198 -6.80 15.01 5.09
CA GLY A 198 -5.68 15.14 6.02
C GLY A 198 -4.72 16.27 5.59
N GLY A 199 -4.98 17.51 6.01
CA GLY A 199 -4.25 18.71 5.58
C GLY A 199 -2.87 18.92 6.22
N ASN A 200 -2.46 18.05 7.16
CA ASN A 200 -1.13 18.03 7.77
C ASN A 200 -0.48 16.64 7.65
N CYS A 201 -0.72 15.96 6.53
CA CYS A 201 -0.30 14.60 6.27
C CYS A 201 0.19 14.47 4.82
N GLY A 202 1.50 14.36 4.61
CA GLY A 202 2.09 14.25 3.27
C GLY A 202 1.56 13.07 2.46
N GLY A 203 1.49 11.88 3.06
CA GLY A 203 0.94 10.68 2.43
C GLY A 203 -0.55 10.80 2.11
N CYS A 204 -1.32 11.54 2.94
CA CYS A 204 -2.74 11.77 2.67
C CYS A 204 -2.95 12.59 1.40
N TYR A 205 -2.15 13.63 1.16
CA TYR A 205 -2.21 14.39 -0.09
C TYR A 205 -1.84 13.54 -1.31
N VAL A 206 -0.81 12.71 -1.18
CA VAL A 206 -0.43 11.75 -2.23
C VAL A 206 -1.61 10.85 -2.58
N PHE A 207 -2.20 10.22 -1.58
CA PHE A 207 -3.28 9.26 -1.74
C PHE A 207 -4.56 9.89 -2.31
N THR A 208 -4.84 11.15 -2.00
CA THR A 208 -6.12 11.79 -2.33
C THR A 208 -6.07 12.78 -3.50
N PHE A 209 -4.92 13.41 -3.79
CA PHE A 209 -4.82 14.45 -4.81
C PHE A 209 -4.10 13.97 -6.09
N TRP A 210 -3.08 13.13 -5.97
CA TRP A 210 -2.35 12.66 -7.15
C TRP A 210 -3.22 11.89 -8.15
N PRO A 211 -4.22 11.10 -7.73
CA PRO A 211 -5.13 10.48 -8.70
C PRO A 211 -5.83 11.48 -9.62
N SER A 212 -6.17 12.68 -9.12
CA SER A 212 -6.76 13.71 -9.99
C SER A 212 -5.78 14.26 -11.02
N VAL A 213 -4.48 14.28 -10.72
CA VAL A 213 -3.42 14.63 -11.68
C VAL A 213 -3.30 13.56 -12.76
N TRP A 214 -3.25 12.28 -12.35
CA TRP A 214 -3.17 11.16 -13.29
C TRP A 214 -4.42 11.02 -14.16
N ALA A 215 -5.60 11.24 -13.59
CA ALA A 215 -6.86 11.25 -14.31
C ALA A 215 -6.91 12.34 -15.39
N ALA A 216 -6.20 13.45 -15.19
CA ALA A 216 -6.03 14.52 -16.19
C ALA A 216 -4.89 14.24 -17.19
N GLY A 217 -4.27 13.05 -17.16
CA GLY A 217 -3.16 12.68 -18.04
C GLY A 217 -1.78 13.23 -17.61
N GLY A 218 -1.70 13.88 -16.45
CA GLY A 218 -0.46 14.43 -15.91
C GLY A 218 0.39 13.42 -15.15
N GLN A 219 1.59 13.87 -14.76
CA GLN A 219 2.52 13.13 -13.92
C GLN A 219 2.92 14.00 -12.72
N VAL A 220 3.26 13.36 -11.60
CA VAL A 220 3.70 14.04 -10.36
C VAL A 220 5.22 14.04 -10.20
N MET A 221 5.90 13.20 -11.00
CA MET A 221 7.36 13.09 -11.08
C MET A 221 7.75 12.46 -12.42
N ASN A 222 9.05 12.53 -12.77
CA ASN A 222 9.59 11.81 -13.91
C ASN A 222 9.57 10.28 -13.70
N ALA A 223 9.80 9.51 -14.74
CA ALA A 223 9.73 8.05 -14.71
C ALA A 223 10.75 7.40 -13.75
N GLU A 224 11.92 8.06 -13.58
CA GLU A 224 13.00 7.62 -12.70
C GLU A 224 12.75 7.95 -11.22
N GLY A 225 11.71 8.73 -10.91
CA GLY A 225 11.40 9.15 -9.54
C GLY A 225 12.44 10.09 -8.92
N THR A 226 13.12 10.89 -9.75
CA THR A 226 14.21 11.79 -9.36
C THR A 226 13.90 13.27 -9.53
N THR A 227 12.80 13.62 -10.21
CA THR A 227 12.40 15.00 -10.48
C THR A 227 10.93 15.18 -10.20
N SER A 228 10.59 16.15 -9.34
CA SER A 228 9.22 16.51 -9.01
C SER A 228 8.58 17.40 -10.07
N LEU A 229 7.30 17.18 -10.37
CA LEU A 229 6.49 17.96 -11.32
C LEU A 229 5.27 18.60 -10.62
N ASN A 230 5.33 18.80 -9.30
CA ASN A 230 4.18 19.23 -8.49
C ASN A 230 3.91 20.74 -8.50
N ASP A 231 4.70 21.54 -9.19
CA ASP A 231 4.50 22.97 -9.42
C ASP A 231 3.92 23.31 -10.80
N GLN A 232 3.49 22.29 -11.56
CA GLN A 232 3.00 22.42 -12.93
C GLN A 232 1.56 21.91 -13.06
N PRO A 233 0.80 22.35 -14.09
CA PRO A 233 -0.46 21.72 -14.45
C PRO A 233 -0.25 20.24 -14.82
N PRO A 234 -1.22 19.34 -14.48
CA PRO A 234 -2.50 19.63 -13.81
C PRO A 234 -2.44 19.69 -12.28
N MET A 235 -1.28 19.51 -11.62
CA MET A 235 -1.22 19.54 -10.15
C MET A 235 -1.62 20.89 -9.57
N THR A 236 -1.16 21.98 -10.18
CA THR A 236 -1.55 23.34 -9.75
C THR A 236 -3.04 23.61 -9.92
N ASP A 237 -3.70 23.01 -10.92
CA ASP A 237 -5.15 23.10 -11.11
C ASP A 237 -5.91 22.33 -10.03
N VAL A 238 -5.40 21.15 -9.64
CA VAL A 238 -5.95 20.39 -8.51
C VAL A 238 -5.84 21.21 -7.21
N PHE A 239 -4.67 21.76 -6.92
CA PHE A 239 -4.49 22.61 -5.74
C PHE A 239 -5.41 23.83 -5.71
N LYS A 240 -5.62 24.48 -6.87
CA LYS A 240 -6.51 25.62 -6.99
C LYS A 240 -7.95 25.27 -6.60
N ILE A 241 -8.46 24.14 -7.08
CA ILE A 241 -9.82 23.67 -6.74
C ILE A 241 -9.94 23.40 -5.24
N TRP A 242 -8.95 22.73 -4.63
CA TRP A 242 -8.97 22.45 -3.19
C TRP A 242 -8.80 23.72 -2.34
N ARG A 243 -8.01 24.71 -2.81
CA ARG A 243 -7.95 26.04 -2.17
C ARG A 243 -9.31 26.73 -2.21
N GLU A 244 -9.99 26.74 -3.37
CA GLU A 244 -11.33 27.32 -3.49
C GLU A 244 -12.33 26.67 -2.52
N LEU A 245 -12.28 25.34 -2.34
CA LEU A 245 -13.09 24.65 -1.34
C LEU A 245 -12.78 25.09 0.08
N TYR A 246 -11.51 25.27 0.40
CA TYR A 246 -11.09 25.77 1.71
C TYR A 246 -11.56 27.21 1.95
N ASP A 247 -11.36 28.10 0.99
CA ASP A 247 -11.76 29.53 1.06
C ASP A 247 -13.27 29.68 1.22
N LYS A 248 -14.04 28.80 0.56
CA LYS A 248 -15.51 28.72 0.69
C LYS A 248 -15.98 28.02 1.97
N LYS A 249 -15.05 27.61 2.85
CA LYS A 249 -15.33 26.86 4.09
C LYS A 249 -16.07 25.54 3.88
N ALA A 250 -15.99 24.96 2.67
CA ALA A 250 -16.59 23.68 2.35
C ALA A 250 -15.77 22.49 2.92
N VAL A 251 -14.54 22.75 3.32
CA VAL A 251 -13.67 21.80 4.01
C VAL A 251 -13.90 21.89 5.51
N GLY A 252 -14.03 20.75 6.19
CA GLY A 252 -14.19 20.71 7.65
C GLY A 252 -13.05 21.45 8.38
N PRO A 253 -13.34 22.21 9.45
CA PRO A 253 -12.42 23.20 10.02
C PRO A 253 -11.11 22.60 10.57
N THR A 254 -11.13 21.34 11.03
CA THR A 254 -9.96 20.65 11.57
C THR A 254 -9.07 20.01 10.49
N ALA A 255 -9.52 19.99 9.24
CA ALA A 255 -8.79 19.35 8.14
C ALA A 255 -7.36 19.90 7.98
N LYS A 256 -7.16 21.22 8.12
CA LYS A 256 -5.84 21.86 8.01
C LYS A 256 -4.79 21.27 8.94
N GLU A 257 -5.18 20.84 10.14
CA GLU A 257 -4.26 20.30 11.17
C GLU A 257 -4.34 18.79 11.31
N GLU A 258 -5.18 18.10 10.52
CA GLU A 258 -5.32 16.65 10.54
C GLU A 258 -4.07 15.94 10.00
N GLN A 259 -3.45 15.10 10.84
CA GLN A 259 -2.17 14.45 10.59
C GLN A 259 -2.29 13.05 9.96
N GLY A 260 -3.50 12.59 9.67
CA GLY A 260 -3.76 11.31 9.00
C GLY A 260 -4.47 10.24 9.83
N PRO A 261 -4.20 10.04 11.13
CA PRO A 261 -4.78 8.91 11.86
C PRO A 261 -6.32 8.90 11.92
N THR A 262 -6.95 10.07 11.88
CA THR A 262 -8.41 10.20 12.13
C THR A 262 -9.21 10.77 10.96
N TRP A 263 -8.56 11.14 9.83
CA TRP A 263 -9.22 11.85 8.73
C TRP A 263 -10.41 11.11 8.11
N THR A 264 -10.37 9.77 8.09
CA THR A 264 -11.48 8.96 7.56
C THR A 264 -12.65 8.82 8.53
N GLY A 265 -12.44 9.13 9.80
CA GLY A 265 -13.41 8.89 10.87
C GLY A 265 -14.61 9.84 10.90
N PHE A 266 -14.61 10.93 10.13
CA PHE A 266 -15.72 11.87 10.03
C PHE A 266 -16.83 11.38 9.09
N PHE A 267 -16.48 10.65 8.04
CA PHE A 267 -17.46 10.17 7.06
C PHE A 267 -18.45 9.16 7.67
N PRO A 268 -18.03 8.14 8.43
CA PRO A 268 -18.98 7.19 9.06
C PRO A 268 -19.93 7.81 10.06
N LYS A 269 -19.61 9.00 10.59
CA LYS A 269 -20.50 9.75 11.50
C LYS A 269 -21.61 10.49 10.78
N GLY A 270 -21.60 10.51 9.43
CA GLY A 270 -22.57 11.27 8.64
C GLY A 270 -22.31 12.78 8.62
N GLU A 271 -21.09 13.20 8.95
CA GLU A 271 -20.70 14.63 9.05
C GLU A 271 -20.18 15.19 7.72
N ILE A 272 -19.86 14.35 6.73
CA ILE A 272 -19.24 14.76 5.47
C ILE A 272 -20.08 14.35 4.27
N GLY A 273 -20.24 15.28 3.33
CA GLY A 273 -21.01 15.05 2.10
C GLY A 273 -20.31 14.16 1.09
N VAL A 274 -19.11 14.55 0.68
CA VAL A 274 -18.29 13.81 -0.29
C VAL A 274 -16.81 13.96 0.08
N MET A 275 -16.02 12.89 0.03
CA MET A 275 -14.59 12.97 0.30
C MET A 275 -13.79 11.82 -0.31
N PRO A 276 -12.47 12.01 -0.53
CA PRO A 276 -11.58 10.90 -0.85
C PRO A 276 -11.47 9.93 0.32
N MET A 277 -11.57 8.64 0.05
CA MET A 277 -11.53 7.59 1.07
C MET A 277 -10.68 6.41 0.61
N PRO A 278 -10.03 5.69 1.55
CA PRO A 278 -9.49 4.36 1.27
C PRO A 278 -10.63 3.38 0.96
N SER A 279 -10.50 2.62 -0.11
CA SER A 279 -11.50 1.62 -0.51
C SER A 279 -11.77 0.57 0.57
N THR A 280 -10.74 0.22 1.34
CA THR A 280 -10.81 -0.72 2.46
C THR A 280 -11.76 -0.28 3.58
N THR A 281 -12.09 1.02 3.65
CA THR A 281 -13.05 1.55 4.63
C THR A 281 -14.49 1.23 4.27
N LEU A 282 -14.81 0.82 3.03
CA LEU A 282 -16.18 0.52 2.61
C LEU A 282 -16.85 -0.54 3.52
N GLY A 283 -16.11 -1.57 3.90
CA GLY A 283 -16.58 -2.62 4.79
C GLY A 283 -16.76 -2.19 6.26
N LEU A 284 -16.23 -1.01 6.63
CA LEU A 284 -16.30 -0.46 7.98
C LEU A 284 -17.44 0.57 8.16
N MET A 285 -18.15 0.90 7.09
CA MET A 285 -19.25 1.87 7.14
C MET A 285 -20.46 1.32 7.90
N PRO A 286 -21.23 2.17 8.59
CA PRO A 286 -22.50 1.79 9.18
C PRO A 286 -23.42 1.13 8.15
N LYS A 287 -24.08 0.04 8.53
CA LYS A 287 -24.89 -0.77 7.60
C LYS A 287 -26.09 -0.02 7.02
N ASP A 288 -26.61 0.94 7.76
CA ASP A 288 -27.74 1.80 7.39
C ASP A 288 -27.33 3.04 6.59
N MET A 289 -26.03 3.33 6.50
CA MET A 289 -25.53 4.48 5.76
C MET A 289 -25.57 4.23 4.26
N LYS A 290 -26.30 5.05 3.52
CA LYS A 290 -26.37 4.97 2.06
C LYS A 290 -25.19 5.70 1.43
N ILE A 291 -24.30 4.93 0.83
CA ILE A 291 -23.02 5.42 0.27
C ILE A 291 -22.95 5.14 -1.22
N GLY A 292 -22.53 6.15 -1.97
CA GLY A 292 -22.05 5.96 -3.33
C GLY A 292 -20.53 5.95 -3.37
N VAL A 293 -19.97 5.29 -4.39
CA VAL A 293 -18.52 5.20 -4.65
C VAL A 293 -18.24 5.50 -6.11
N THR A 294 -17.25 6.34 -6.39
CA THR A 294 -16.80 6.67 -7.76
C THR A 294 -15.27 6.76 -7.80
N PRO A 295 -14.64 6.53 -8.97
CA PRO A 295 -13.22 6.82 -9.15
C PRO A 295 -12.89 8.27 -8.83
N ILE A 296 -11.64 8.55 -8.48
CA ILE A 296 -11.16 9.92 -8.42
C ILE A 296 -10.96 10.43 -9.86
N ALA A 297 -11.53 11.58 -10.16
CA ALA A 297 -11.45 12.21 -11.48
C ALA A 297 -10.50 13.44 -11.46
N GLY A 298 -10.00 13.80 -12.63
CA GLY A 298 -9.28 15.05 -12.88
C GLY A 298 -10.20 16.27 -12.87
N PRO A 299 -9.64 17.48 -12.99
CA PRO A 299 -10.40 18.74 -13.01
C PRO A 299 -11.58 18.72 -13.99
N ASP A 300 -11.40 18.15 -15.18
CA ASP A 300 -12.38 18.12 -16.27
C ASP A 300 -12.85 16.71 -16.66
N GLY A 301 -12.45 15.68 -15.90
CA GLY A 301 -12.83 14.29 -16.15
C GLY A 301 -11.64 13.33 -16.11
N GLY A 302 -11.79 12.20 -16.79
CA GLY A 302 -10.89 11.05 -16.64
C GLY A 302 -11.15 10.33 -15.31
N GLU A 303 -10.43 9.25 -15.09
CA GLU A 303 -10.52 8.49 -13.83
C GLU A 303 -9.17 7.87 -13.48
N SER A 304 -8.83 7.85 -12.22
CA SER A 304 -7.65 7.18 -11.69
C SER A 304 -7.84 6.83 -10.22
N THR A 305 -6.86 6.16 -9.66
CA THR A 305 -6.75 5.84 -8.24
C THR A 305 -5.28 5.73 -7.85
N PHE A 306 -4.96 5.98 -6.60
CA PHE A 306 -3.70 5.51 -6.02
C PHE A 306 -3.86 4.05 -5.64
N VAL A 307 -3.03 3.18 -6.19
CA VAL A 307 -3.00 1.76 -5.80
C VAL A 307 -1.95 1.59 -4.72
N GLY A 308 -2.42 1.67 -3.49
CA GLY A 308 -1.63 1.50 -2.28
C GLY A 308 -1.66 0.07 -1.75
N GLY A 309 -1.31 -0.07 -0.49
CA GLY A 309 -1.20 -1.36 0.19
C GLY A 309 0.24 -1.86 0.26
N ASP A 310 0.42 -3.17 0.21
CA ASP A 310 1.72 -3.82 0.32
C ASP A 310 2.02 -4.71 -0.88
N SER A 311 3.27 -4.72 -1.31
CA SER A 311 3.85 -5.83 -2.07
C SER A 311 4.57 -6.79 -1.14
N VAL A 312 4.80 -8.03 -1.57
CA VAL A 312 5.47 -9.06 -0.79
C VAL A 312 6.61 -9.67 -1.60
N GLY A 313 7.75 -9.90 -0.95
CA GLY A 313 8.91 -10.50 -1.58
C GLY A 313 9.54 -11.57 -0.70
N ILE A 314 10.32 -12.44 -1.35
CA ILE A 314 11.16 -13.44 -0.70
C ILE A 314 12.46 -12.74 -0.28
N SER A 315 12.89 -12.93 0.96
CA SER A 315 14.17 -12.39 1.42
C SER A 315 15.34 -12.97 0.63
N SER A 316 16.29 -12.12 0.22
CA SER A 316 17.52 -12.57 -0.46
C SER A 316 18.40 -13.49 0.40
N THR A 317 18.16 -13.54 1.71
CA THR A 317 18.94 -14.34 2.68
C THR A 317 18.25 -15.64 3.12
N THR A 318 17.03 -15.90 2.60
CA THR A 318 16.29 -17.12 2.97
C THR A 318 16.99 -18.39 2.48
N LYS A 319 16.84 -19.48 3.26
CA LYS A 319 17.21 -20.83 2.84
C LYS A 319 16.00 -21.65 2.36
N ASN A 320 14.81 -21.07 2.42
CA ASN A 320 13.51 -21.71 2.16
C ASN A 320 12.82 -21.10 0.93
N ALA A 321 13.59 -20.72 -0.10
CA ALA A 321 13.06 -19.98 -1.26
C ALA A 321 11.92 -20.69 -1.99
N ASP A 322 11.95 -22.02 -2.09
CA ASP A 322 10.90 -22.79 -2.77
C ASP A 322 9.62 -22.87 -1.94
N ALA A 323 9.71 -23.09 -0.64
CA ALA A 323 8.55 -23.05 0.25
C ALA A 323 7.95 -21.64 0.36
N ALA A 324 8.80 -20.60 0.33
CA ALA A 324 8.36 -19.22 0.27
C ALA A 324 7.62 -18.90 -1.03
N TRP A 325 8.12 -19.40 -2.17
CA TRP A 325 7.46 -19.25 -3.45
C TRP A 325 6.13 -20.01 -3.54
N ASP A 326 6.07 -21.23 -3.00
CA ASP A 326 4.83 -22.01 -2.92
C ASP A 326 3.72 -21.19 -2.24
N PHE A 327 4.01 -20.58 -1.10
CA PHE A 327 3.07 -19.68 -0.43
C PHE A 327 2.73 -18.43 -1.28
N LEU A 328 3.74 -17.72 -1.81
CA LEU A 328 3.49 -16.47 -2.54
C LEU A 328 2.71 -16.71 -3.84
N SER A 329 3.04 -17.74 -4.59
CA SER A 329 2.30 -18.09 -5.82
C SER A 329 0.86 -18.48 -5.52
N TRP A 330 0.62 -19.22 -4.43
CA TRP A 330 -0.72 -19.56 -3.99
C TRP A 330 -1.55 -18.32 -3.64
N THR A 331 -0.94 -17.29 -3.00
CA THR A 331 -1.70 -16.06 -2.67
C THR A 331 -2.27 -15.37 -3.92
N MET A 332 -1.74 -15.63 -5.11
CA MET A 332 -2.23 -15.09 -6.39
C MET A 332 -3.18 -16.07 -7.12
N SER A 333 -3.43 -17.25 -6.58
CA SER A 333 -4.37 -18.24 -7.15
C SER A 333 -5.82 -17.77 -7.07
N ASP A 334 -6.70 -18.40 -7.85
CA ASP A 334 -8.15 -18.16 -7.79
C ASP A 334 -8.70 -18.46 -6.39
N ASP A 335 -8.24 -19.54 -5.75
CA ASP A 335 -8.67 -19.92 -4.40
C ASP A 335 -8.34 -18.80 -3.39
N ALA A 336 -7.10 -18.29 -3.38
CA ALA A 336 -6.72 -17.22 -2.46
C ALA A 336 -7.45 -15.92 -2.79
N GLN A 337 -7.52 -15.52 -4.06
CA GLN A 337 -8.10 -14.25 -4.46
C GLN A 337 -9.63 -14.25 -4.33
N VAL A 338 -10.32 -15.34 -4.69
CA VAL A 338 -11.79 -15.40 -4.65
C VAL A 338 -12.28 -15.89 -3.29
N GLU A 339 -11.81 -17.07 -2.82
CA GLU A 339 -12.37 -17.69 -1.61
C GLU A 339 -11.86 -17.04 -0.31
N VAL A 340 -10.73 -16.33 -0.36
CA VAL A 340 -10.20 -15.63 0.81
C VAL A 340 -10.40 -14.12 0.69
N MET A 341 -9.85 -13.48 -0.33
CA MET A 341 -9.86 -12.01 -0.43
C MET A 341 -11.24 -11.47 -0.83
N ALA A 342 -11.82 -11.88 -1.96
CA ALA A 342 -13.11 -11.37 -2.42
C ALA A 342 -14.24 -11.67 -1.44
N LYS A 343 -14.26 -12.86 -0.83
CA LYS A 343 -15.22 -13.25 0.20
C LYS A 343 -15.24 -12.29 1.40
N ASN A 344 -14.11 -11.69 1.71
CA ASN A 344 -13.96 -10.70 2.77
C ASN A 344 -14.05 -9.24 2.26
N LYS A 345 -14.43 -9.04 0.99
CA LYS A 345 -14.55 -7.75 0.32
C LYS A 345 -13.23 -6.97 0.24
N ASP A 346 -12.12 -7.68 0.30
CA ASP A 346 -10.79 -7.09 0.06
C ASP A 346 -10.58 -6.81 -1.43
N VAL A 347 -9.74 -5.84 -1.74
CA VAL A 347 -9.34 -5.53 -3.11
C VAL A 347 -8.44 -6.64 -3.65
N LEU A 348 -8.73 -7.06 -4.90
CA LEU A 348 -8.03 -8.19 -5.50
C LEU A 348 -6.74 -7.76 -6.20
N ALA A 349 -5.70 -8.57 -6.04
CA ALA A 349 -4.44 -8.39 -6.75
C ALA A 349 -4.50 -8.84 -8.22
N ARG A 350 -5.57 -9.54 -8.61
CA ARG A 350 -5.83 -10.07 -9.95
C ARG A 350 -6.92 -9.27 -10.66
N THR A 351 -6.59 -8.64 -11.78
CA THR A 351 -7.50 -7.77 -12.56
C THR A 351 -8.58 -8.56 -13.30
N ASP A 352 -8.32 -9.80 -13.68
CA ASP A 352 -9.28 -10.71 -14.34
C ASP A 352 -10.36 -11.26 -13.40
N LEU A 353 -10.18 -11.10 -12.09
CA LEU A 353 -11.12 -11.56 -11.07
C LEU A 353 -11.96 -10.41 -10.47
N SER A 354 -11.94 -9.22 -11.07
CA SER A 354 -12.64 -8.03 -10.57
C SER A 354 -14.14 -8.26 -10.37
N SER A 355 -14.76 -9.10 -11.20
CA SER A 355 -16.14 -9.57 -11.04
C SER A 355 -16.13 -11.06 -10.75
N ASN A 356 -16.60 -11.46 -9.60
CA ASN A 356 -16.70 -12.84 -9.15
C ASN A 356 -17.94 -13.02 -8.26
N LYS A 357 -18.23 -14.23 -7.81
CA LYS A 357 -19.44 -14.56 -7.05
C LYS A 357 -19.65 -13.71 -5.77
N TYR A 358 -18.57 -13.25 -5.14
CA TYR A 358 -18.65 -12.42 -3.93
C TYR A 358 -18.66 -10.91 -4.24
N SER A 359 -17.78 -10.45 -5.14
CA SER A 359 -17.73 -9.03 -5.49
C SER A 359 -19.00 -8.57 -6.22
N SER A 360 -19.63 -9.46 -7.00
CA SER A 360 -20.88 -9.16 -7.73
C SER A 360 -22.10 -8.91 -6.82
N GLU A 361 -22.02 -9.22 -5.53
CA GLU A 361 -23.05 -8.87 -4.55
C GLU A 361 -23.14 -7.36 -4.30
N ASP A 362 -22.04 -6.61 -4.54
CA ASP A 362 -21.98 -5.17 -4.33
C ASP A 362 -21.30 -4.48 -5.53
N PRO A 363 -22.06 -3.76 -6.37
CA PRO A 363 -21.51 -3.06 -7.54
C PRO A 363 -20.34 -2.11 -7.21
N ARG A 364 -20.28 -1.58 -5.98
CA ARG A 364 -19.19 -0.71 -5.52
C ARG A 364 -17.88 -1.48 -5.40
N VAL A 365 -17.95 -2.75 -4.95
CA VAL A 365 -16.77 -3.63 -4.86
C VAL A 365 -16.26 -4.00 -6.25
N VAL A 366 -17.16 -4.29 -7.20
CA VAL A 366 -16.78 -4.52 -8.61
C VAL A 366 -16.10 -3.29 -9.21
N LEU A 367 -16.67 -2.10 -8.98
CA LEU A 367 -16.08 -0.84 -9.42
C LEU A 367 -14.67 -0.67 -8.85
N ILE A 368 -14.50 -0.80 -7.53
CA ILE A 368 -13.19 -0.68 -6.87
C ILE A 368 -12.19 -1.65 -7.49
N ASN A 369 -12.52 -2.93 -7.60
CA ASN A 369 -11.63 -3.93 -8.19
C ASN A 369 -11.26 -3.61 -9.65
N SER A 370 -12.17 -3.02 -10.44
CA SER A 370 -11.89 -2.64 -11.81
C SER A 370 -10.87 -1.51 -11.95
N LEU A 371 -10.71 -0.68 -10.90
CA LEU A 371 -9.76 0.43 -10.88
C LEU A 371 -8.30 -0.03 -10.70
N VAL A 372 -8.06 -1.24 -10.22
CA VAL A 372 -6.70 -1.79 -10.05
C VAL A 372 -5.90 -1.74 -11.37
N ALA A 373 -6.57 -2.00 -12.49
CA ALA A 373 -5.95 -1.95 -13.82
C ALA A 373 -5.65 -0.52 -14.32
N LYS A 374 -6.29 0.50 -13.75
CA LYS A 374 -6.20 1.91 -14.20
C LYS A 374 -5.40 2.79 -13.26
N GLY A 375 -5.14 2.29 -12.05
CA GLY A 375 -4.48 3.06 -11.00
C GLY A 375 -2.96 3.10 -11.15
N GLN A 376 -2.35 3.98 -10.39
CA GLN A 376 -0.91 4.17 -10.37
C GLN A 376 -0.37 4.08 -8.93
N THR A 377 0.88 3.65 -8.84
CA THR A 377 1.72 3.75 -7.65
C THR A 377 3.01 4.44 -8.07
N PRO A 378 3.41 5.54 -7.42
CA PRO A 378 4.61 6.26 -7.83
C PRO A 378 5.87 5.47 -7.51
N PHE A 379 6.83 5.52 -8.43
CA PHE A 379 8.15 4.91 -8.24
C PHE A 379 9.15 5.99 -7.85
N ALA A 380 9.71 5.91 -6.65
CA ALA A 380 10.86 6.70 -6.24
C ALA A 380 11.60 5.98 -5.09
N PRO A 381 12.91 5.71 -5.22
CA PRO A 381 13.68 5.06 -4.15
C PRO A 381 13.67 5.83 -2.83
N ARG A 382 13.52 7.15 -2.88
CA ARG A 382 13.49 8.04 -1.71
C ARG A 382 12.08 8.55 -1.36
N PHE A 383 11.06 7.83 -1.78
CA PHE A 383 9.66 8.26 -1.60
C PHE A 383 9.32 8.60 -0.15
N GLY A 384 9.67 7.72 0.78
CA GLY A 384 9.32 7.86 2.19
C GLY A 384 9.84 9.16 2.81
N GLN A 385 11.13 9.46 2.59
CA GLN A 385 11.78 10.67 3.11
C GLN A 385 11.27 11.95 2.45
N THR A 386 10.83 11.87 1.19
CA THR A 386 10.41 13.05 0.43
C THR A 386 8.94 13.37 0.61
N TYR A 387 8.08 12.37 0.57
CA TYR A 387 6.63 12.56 0.50
C TYR A 387 5.89 12.22 1.80
N ASN A 388 6.44 11.35 2.65
CA ASN A 388 5.82 10.97 3.93
C ASN A 388 6.43 11.66 5.14
N ASP A 389 7.58 12.30 5.02
CA ASP A 389 8.17 13.05 6.13
C ASP A 389 7.24 14.21 6.53
N PRO A 390 6.80 14.29 7.79
CA PRO A 390 5.93 15.37 8.28
C PRO A 390 6.60 16.76 8.27
N GLN A 391 7.91 16.81 8.09
CA GLN A 391 8.67 18.07 7.91
C GLN A 391 9.23 18.19 6.48
N GLY A 392 8.88 17.25 5.60
CA GLY A 392 9.37 17.17 4.23
C GLY A 392 8.93 18.32 3.33
N PRO A 393 9.63 18.56 2.22
CA PRO A 393 9.32 19.66 1.30
C PRO A 393 7.95 19.48 0.63
N TRP A 394 7.51 18.25 0.42
CA TRP A 394 6.20 17.97 -0.16
C TRP A 394 5.04 18.47 0.70
N LEU A 395 5.03 18.14 2.00
CA LEU A 395 3.96 18.60 2.88
C LEU A 395 3.93 20.13 2.93
N ARG A 396 5.08 20.79 2.96
CA ARG A 396 5.16 22.26 2.89
C ARG A 396 4.59 22.80 1.59
N LEU A 397 4.94 22.21 0.44
CA LEU A 397 4.41 22.62 -0.86
C LEU A 397 2.87 22.51 -0.89
N ALA A 398 2.32 21.36 -0.53
CA ALA A 398 0.88 21.12 -0.55
C ALA A 398 0.12 22.08 0.41
N ARG A 399 0.68 22.35 1.59
CA ARG A 399 0.09 23.30 2.54
C ARG A 399 0.16 24.75 2.05
N GLU A 400 1.27 25.19 1.47
CA GLU A 400 1.35 26.53 0.85
C GLU A 400 0.41 26.64 -0.35
N ALA A 401 0.28 25.59 -1.14
CA ALA A 401 -0.65 25.57 -2.26
C ALA A 401 -2.11 25.77 -1.85
N ILE A 402 -2.54 25.20 -0.73
CA ILE A 402 -3.96 25.20 -0.32
C ILE A 402 -4.26 26.26 0.75
N PHE A 403 -3.37 26.47 1.72
CA PHE A 403 -3.65 27.30 2.90
C PHE A 403 -2.76 28.54 3.00
N GLY A 404 -1.73 28.64 2.18
CA GLY A 404 -0.71 29.68 2.30
C GLY A 404 -0.41 30.42 1.00
N ASP A 405 0.86 30.65 0.71
CA ASP A 405 1.36 31.41 -0.42
C ASP A 405 1.79 30.52 -1.59
N ALA A 406 0.95 30.42 -2.62
CA ALA A 406 1.22 29.63 -3.81
C ALA A 406 2.43 30.13 -4.64
N SER A 407 2.92 31.34 -4.42
CA SER A 407 4.11 31.84 -5.12
C SER A 407 5.40 31.08 -4.76
N LYS A 408 5.37 30.35 -3.63
CA LYS A 408 6.49 29.52 -3.17
C LYS A 408 6.59 28.15 -3.85
N LEU A 409 5.58 27.73 -4.63
CA LEU A 409 5.54 26.38 -5.23
C LEU A 409 6.80 26.05 -6.04
N PRO A 410 7.34 26.91 -6.92
CA PRO A 410 8.54 26.58 -7.68
C PRO A 410 9.76 26.29 -6.81
N GLN A 411 9.99 27.11 -5.76
CA GLN A 411 11.07 26.89 -4.82
C GLN A 411 10.91 25.56 -4.07
N LEU A 412 9.72 25.30 -3.53
CA LEU A 412 9.46 24.07 -2.78
C LEU A 412 9.52 22.83 -3.67
N ASN A 413 9.10 22.92 -4.94
CA ASN A 413 9.22 21.83 -5.90
C ASN A 413 10.70 21.50 -6.23
N ALA A 414 11.56 22.53 -6.29
CA ALA A 414 13.00 22.32 -6.42
C ALA A 414 13.60 21.62 -5.18
N GLU A 415 13.11 21.93 -3.97
CA GLU A 415 13.50 21.24 -2.74
C GLU A 415 13.05 19.77 -2.73
N ILE A 416 11.84 19.45 -3.26
CA ILE A 416 11.36 18.08 -3.45
C ILE A 416 12.30 17.34 -4.40
N THR A 417 12.61 17.92 -5.55
CA THR A 417 13.56 17.34 -6.54
C THR A 417 14.91 17.04 -5.89
N LYS A 418 15.45 17.98 -5.13
CA LYS A 418 16.71 17.78 -4.40
C LYS A 418 16.59 16.61 -3.39
N SER A 419 15.48 16.49 -2.67
CA SER A 419 15.24 15.39 -1.72
C SER A 419 15.17 14.03 -2.42
N LEU A 420 14.62 13.96 -3.63
CA LEU A 420 14.56 12.74 -4.44
C LEU A 420 15.93 12.26 -4.92
N GLN A 421 16.90 13.16 -5.04
CA GLN A 421 18.26 12.91 -5.62
C GLN A 421 19.34 12.63 -4.55
N GLN A 422 19.11 12.96 -3.29
CA GLN A 422 20.09 12.77 -2.19
C GLN A 422 20.23 11.30 -1.79
#